data_c95f8f64eb60294a88da6e787d0e00f2
#
_entry.id   c95f8f64eb60294a88da6e787d0e00f2
#
_cell.length_a   1.000
_cell.length_b   1.000
_cell.length_c   1.000
_cell.angle_alpha   90.00
_cell.angle_beta   90.00
_cell.angle_gamma   90.00
#
_symmetry.space_group_name_H-M   'P 1'
#
loop_
_entity.id
_entity.type
_entity.pdbx_description
1 polymer ?
#
loop_
_entity_poly.entity_id
_entity_poly.type
_entity_poly.pdbx_seq_one_letter_code
_entity_poly.pdbx_strand_id
1 'polypeptide(L)'
;MVIYLQMIESPEYKIKFERIYNRYRGLMYSIAYSFLKNEHDAEDAVHQAFVSIIENLEKLSSVESPKTKAFCVIVVERKSLNMIRERKKYADSYDLELDGIEISIPEETGLPSAMARLSGRHREALLLRFHFGYTTKEISDILGISHSATLKLIWRAKQELALLLEGEESHHEKV
;
A
#
# COMPACT_ATOMS: atom_id res chain seq x y z
N MET A 1 8.61 17.10 -11.15
CA MET A 1 9.92 16.57 -10.68
C MET A 1 10.76 17.63 -9.97
N VAL A 2 10.90 18.84 -10.50
CA VAL A 2 11.74 19.93 -9.90
C VAL A 2 11.41 20.20 -8.44
N ILE A 3 10.13 20.22 -8.05
CA ILE A 3 9.69 20.48 -6.68
C ILE A 3 10.26 19.43 -5.71
N TYR A 4 10.29 18.16 -6.08
CA TYR A 4 10.84 17.10 -5.23
C TYR A 4 12.34 17.24 -4.98
N LEU A 5 13.09 17.67 -6.01
CA LEU A 5 14.54 17.83 -5.89
C LEU A 5 14.94 18.97 -4.96
N GLN A 6 14.06 19.97 -4.77
CA GLN A 6 14.25 21.02 -3.79
C GLN A 6 14.10 20.55 -2.34
N MET A 7 13.39 19.45 -2.12
CA MET A 7 13.19 18.83 -0.81
C MET A 7 14.38 17.94 -0.39
N ILE A 8 15.34 17.70 -1.28
CA ILE A 8 16.46 16.79 -1.06
C ILE A 8 17.74 17.61 -1.03
N GLU A 9 18.48 17.58 0.08
CA GLU A 9 19.74 18.32 0.20
C GLU A 9 20.91 17.62 -0.47
N SER A 10 21.05 16.30 -0.25
CA SER A 10 22.17 15.51 -0.75
C SER A 10 22.11 15.30 -2.28
N PRO A 11 23.20 15.64 -3.02
CA PRO A 11 23.28 15.38 -4.46
C PRO A 11 23.11 13.89 -4.80
N GLU A 12 23.64 13.00 -3.99
CA GLU A 12 23.54 11.55 -4.17
C GLU A 12 22.08 11.09 -4.07
N TYR A 13 21.33 11.60 -3.09
CA TYR A 13 19.92 11.27 -2.94
C TYR A 13 19.06 11.91 -4.03
N LYS A 14 19.45 13.05 -4.61
CA LYS A 14 18.78 13.61 -5.80
C LYS A 14 18.86 12.63 -6.97
N ILE A 15 20.06 12.13 -7.28
CA ILE A 15 20.27 11.16 -8.35
C ILE A 15 19.48 9.86 -8.09
N LYS A 16 19.53 9.36 -6.86
CA LYS A 16 18.77 8.16 -6.45
C LYS A 16 17.28 8.37 -6.64
N PHE A 17 16.75 9.51 -6.19
CA PHE A 17 15.33 9.85 -6.32
C PHE A 17 14.91 9.98 -7.79
N GLU A 18 15.67 10.67 -8.64
CA GLU A 18 15.37 10.78 -10.06
C GLU A 18 15.25 9.42 -10.74
N ARG A 19 16.13 8.48 -10.41
CA ARG A 19 16.08 7.11 -10.92
C ARG A 19 14.83 6.37 -10.43
N ILE A 20 14.46 6.50 -9.15
CA ILE A 20 13.23 5.94 -8.58
C ILE A 20 12.02 6.53 -9.27
N TYR A 21 11.95 7.85 -9.41
CA TYR A 21 10.86 8.57 -10.05
C TYR A 21 10.64 8.09 -11.49
N ASN A 22 11.69 8.12 -12.31
CA ASN A 22 11.61 7.73 -13.71
C ASN A 22 11.19 6.25 -13.88
N ARG A 23 11.66 5.38 -12.99
CA ARG A 23 11.40 3.94 -13.08
C ARG A 23 10.00 3.55 -12.59
N TYR A 24 9.51 4.17 -11.53
CA TYR A 24 8.31 3.69 -10.84
C TYR A 24 7.08 4.59 -10.99
N ARG A 25 7.20 5.81 -11.49
CA ARG A 25 6.08 6.74 -11.64
C ARG A 25 4.90 6.12 -12.40
N GLY A 26 5.14 5.49 -13.53
CA GLY A 26 4.08 4.88 -14.35
C GLY A 26 3.37 3.73 -13.64
N LEU A 27 4.14 2.86 -12.96
CA LEU A 27 3.60 1.77 -12.15
C LEU A 27 2.73 2.31 -10.99
N MET A 28 3.25 3.31 -10.28
CA MET A 28 2.53 3.91 -9.14
C MET A 28 1.24 4.60 -9.59
N TYR A 29 1.27 5.30 -10.74
CA TYR A 29 0.07 5.90 -11.32
C TYR A 29 -0.98 4.84 -11.69
N SER A 30 -0.58 3.76 -12.36
CA SER A 30 -1.49 2.67 -12.73
C SER A 30 -2.16 2.05 -11.51
N ILE A 31 -1.40 1.87 -10.42
CA ILE A 31 -1.94 1.36 -9.15
C ILE A 31 -2.92 2.36 -8.55
N ALA A 32 -2.53 3.63 -8.39
CA ALA A 32 -3.41 4.66 -7.84
C ALA A 32 -4.72 4.77 -8.64
N TYR A 33 -4.63 4.78 -9.96
CA TYR A 33 -5.79 4.86 -10.83
C TYR A 33 -6.70 3.62 -10.71
N SER A 34 -6.13 2.44 -10.50
CA SER A 34 -6.93 1.22 -10.28
C SER A 34 -7.82 1.30 -9.05
N PHE A 35 -7.38 2.01 -8.00
CA PHE A 35 -8.14 2.24 -6.77
C PHE A 35 -9.10 3.43 -6.85
N LEU A 36 -8.62 4.55 -7.40
CA LEU A 36 -9.31 5.85 -7.29
C LEU A 36 -10.24 6.13 -8.47
N LYS A 37 -10.03 5.49 -9.63
CA LYS A 37 -10.80 5.64 -10.87
C LYS A 37 -10.95 7.11 -11.33
N ASN A 38 -10.07 7.98 -10.87
CA ASN A 38 -10.03 9.40 -11.18
C ASN A 38 -8.57 9.82 -11.40
N GLU A 39 -8.27 10.49 -12.52
CA GLU A 39 -6.92 10.87 -12.91
C GLU A 39 -6.28 11.85 -11.91
N HIS A 40 -7.03 12.86 -11.51
CA HIS A 40 -6.56 13.90 -10.58
C HIS A 40 -6.17 13.31 -9.23
N ASP A 41 -7.04 12.45 -8.69
CA ASP A 41 -6.78 11.77 -7.42
C ASP A 41 -5.61 10.79 -7.52
N ALA A 42 -5.48 10.10 -8.66
CA ALA A 42 -4.37 9.20 -8.90
C ALA A 42 -3.03 9.97 -8.93
N GLU A 43 -3.00 11.14 -9.57
CA GLU A 43 -1.84 12.03 -9.56
C GLU A 43 -1.52 12.53 -8.15
N ASP A 44 -2.52 12.94 -7.39
CA ASP A 44 -2.35 13.38 -5.99
C ASP A 44 -1.82 12.26 -5.09
N ALA A 45 -2.36 11.05 -5.21
CA ALA A 45 -1.88 9.89 -4.48
C ALA A 45 -0.41 9.58 -4.80
N VAL A 46 -0.03 9.64 -6.07
CA VAL A 46 1.36 9.46 -6.53
C VAL A 46 2.25 10.57 -5.99
N HIS A 47 1.79 11.82 -6.01
CA HIS A 47 2.53 12.95 -5.44
C HIS A 47 2.81 12.73 -3.96
N GLN A 48 1.79 12.43 -3.16
CA GLN A 48 1.95 12.15 -1.74
C GLN A 48 2.86 10.93 -1.47
N ALA A 49 2.80 9.92 -2.34
CA ALA A 49 3.66 8.76 -2.24
C ALA A 49 5.14 9.12 -2.49
N PHE A 50 5.45 9.97 -3.47
CA PHE A 50 6.81 10.44 -3.70
C PHE A 50 7.37 11.28 -2.55
N VAL A 51 6.56 12.11 -1.91
CA VAL A 51 6.97 12.82 -0.68
C VAL A 51 7.37 11.81 0.40
N SER A 52 6.57 10.78 0.62
CA SER A 52 6.91 9.71 1.59
C SER A 52 8.15 8.91 1.20
N ILE A 53 8.42 8.73 -0.11
CA ILE A 53 9.65 8.10 -0.61
C ILE A 53 10.86 8.99 -0.29
N ILE A 54 10.77 10.31 -0.46
CA ILE A 54 11.84 11.25 -0.14
C ILE A 54 12.23 11.16 1.35
N GLU A 55 11.25 11.14 2.24
CA GLU A 55 11.45 11.01 3.69
C GLU A 55 12.16 9.70 4.10
N ASN A 56 12.14 8.69 3.23
CA ASN A 56 12.73 7.38 3.49
C ASN A 56 13.87 7.00 2.53
N LEU A 57 14.39 7.93 1.73
CA LEU A 57 15.43 7.67 0.73
C LEU A 57 16.70 7.02 1.30
N GLU A 58 17.08 7.41 2.50
CA GLU A 58 18.24 6.86 3.22
C GLU A 58 18.08 5.36 3.52
N LYS A 59 16.85 4.94 3.84
CA LYS A 59 16.53 3.55 4.22
C LYS A 59 16.32 2.64 3.01
N LEU A 60 16.09 3.22 1.83
CA LEU A 60 15.84 2.44 0.63
C LEU A 60 17.14 1.80 0.12
N SER A 61 17.03 0.57 -0.33
CA SER A 61 18.10 -0.16 -1.03
C SER A 61 18.40 0.48 -2.41
N SER A 62 19.13 -0.24 -3.26
CA SER A 62 19.33 0.21 -4.65
C SER A 62 18.00 0.41 -5.37
N VAL A 63 18.00 1.25 -6.40
CA VAL A 63 16.79 1.57 -7.18
C VAL A 63 16.15 0.33 -7.79
N GLU A 64 16.98 -0.60 -8.27
CA GLU A 64 16.56 -1.84 -8.93
C GLU A 64 16.13 -2.94 -7.95
N SER A 65 16.34 -2.73 -6.66
CA SER A 65 16.00 -3.71 -5.63
C SER A 65 14.50 -4.04 -5.62
N PRO A 66 14.12 -5.32 -5.54
CA PRO A 66 12.72 -5.72 -5.31
C PRO A 66 12.11 -5.03 -4.09
N LYS A 67 12.91 -4.77 -3.05
CA LYS A 67 12.47 -4.04 -1.85
C LYS A 67 12.08 -2.59 -2.16
N THR A 68 12.85 -1.89 -2.98
CA THR A 68 12.52 -0.51 -3.41
C THR A 68 11.24 -0.48 -4.24
N LYS A 69 11.08 -1.41 -5.18
CA LYS A 69 9.83 -1.57 -5.95
C LYS A 69 8.64 -1.80 -5.03
N ALA A 70 8.77 -2.74 -4.08
CA ALA A 70 7.73 -3.06 -3.12
C ALA A 70 7.33 -1.86 -2.27
N PHE A 71 8.31 -1.09 -1.79
CA PHE A 71 8.05 0.12 -1.03
C PHE A 71 7.24 1.14 -1.83
N CYS A 72 7.62 1.40 -3.09
CA CYS A 72 6.88 2.32 -3.97
C CYS A 72 5.42 1.88 -4.16
N VAL A 73 5.19 0.57 -4.40
CA VAL A 73 3.83 0.00 -4.58
C VAL A 73 3.00 0.18 -3.32
N ILE A 74 3.53 -0.21 -2.16
CA ILE A 74 2.81 -0.16 -0.88
C ILE A 74 2.50 1.28 -0.48
N VAL A 75 3.43 2.20 -0.67
CA VAL A 75 3.21 3.61 -0.31
C VAL A 75 2.09 4.22 -1.14
N VAL A 76 2.07 4.00 -2.46
CA VAL A 76 1.02 4.54 -3.31
C VAL A 76 -0.34 3.88 -3.06
N GLU A 77 -0.39 2.56 -2.85
CA GLU A 77 -1.62 1.85 -2.46
C GLU A 77 -2.19 2.43 -1.15
N ARG A 78 -1.34 2.62 -0.15
CA ARG A 78 -1.74 3.20 1.14
C ARG A 78 -2.30 4.62 0.99
N LYS A 79 -1.66 5.48 0.18
CA LYS A 79 -2.15 6.84 -0.08
C LYS A 79 -3.51 6.80 -0.76
N SER A 80 -3.69 5.97 -1.78
CA SER A 80 -4.96 5.80 -2.49
C SER A 80 -6.08 5.33 -1.56
N LEU A 81 -5.84 4.31 -0.73
CA LEU A 81 -6.81 3.82 0.25
C LEU A 81 -7.16 4.87 1.32
N ASN A 82 -6.20 5.67 1.77
CA ASN A 82 -6.48 6.74 2.72
C ASN A 82 -7.39 7.81 2.10
N MET A 83 -7.16 8.21 0.85
CA MET A 83 -8.02 9.16 0.14
C MET A 83 -9.47 8.63 0.00
N ILE A 84 -9.65 7.34 -0.32
CA ILE A 84 -10.98 6.71 -0.34
C ILE A 84 -11.66 6.79 1.03
N ARG A 85 -10.93 6.48 2.11
CA ARG A 85 -11.47 6.52 3.48
C ARG A 85 -11.86 7.93 3.91
N GLU A 86 -11.04 8.91 3.59
CA GLU A 86 -11.33 10.32 3.88
C GLU A 86 -12.59 10.76 3.16
N ARG A 87 -12.74 10.45 1.87
CA ARG A 87 -13.95 10.73 1.10
C ARG A 87 -15.20 10.09 1.72
N LYS A 88 -15.10 8.81 2.07
CA LYS A 88 -16.22 8.11 2.72
C LYS A 88 -16.62 8.79 4.03
N LYS A 89 -15.64 9.18 4.85
CA LYS A 89 -15.89 9.91 6.11
C LYS A 89 -16.58 11.25 5.88
N TYR A 90 -16.20 11.98 4.83
CA TYR A 90 -16.88 13.24 4.46
C TYR A 90 -18.30 12.99 3.92
N ALA A 91 -18.48 11.95 3.10
CA ALA A 91 -19.79 11.58 2.57
C ALA A 91 -20.77 11.15 3.67
N ASP A 92 -20.33 10.33 4.61
CA ASP A 92 -21.13 9.90 5.78
C ASP A 92 -21.54 11.11 6.67
N SER A 93 -20.79 12.22 6.61
CA SER A 93 -21.11 13.46 7.35
C SER A 93 -22.13 14.34 6.63
N TYR A 94 -22.45 14.09 5.34
CA TYR A 94 -23.32 14.92 4.52
C TYR A 94 -24.52 14.17 3.92
N ASP A 95 -24.86 12.97 4.42
CA ASP A 95 -26.03 12.18 3.96
C ASP A 95 -26.13 12.03 2.42
N LEU A 96 -24.99 11.99 1.74
CA LEU A 96 -24.90 11.72 0.31
C LEU A 96 -24.77 10.21 0.12
N GLU A 97 -25.82 9.59 -0.44
CA GLU A 97 -25.75 8.25 -1.00
C GLU A 97 -24.64 8.19 -2.05
N LEU A 98 -23.46 7.82 -1.60
CA LEU A 98 -22.41 7.36 -2.52
C LEU A 98 -22.77 5.93 -2.91
N ASP A 99 -23.31 5.78 -4.12
CA ASP A 99 -23.37 4.49 -4.79
C ASP A 99 -22.05 3.76 -4.57
N GLY A 100 -22.15 2.58 -3.97
CA GLY A 100 -21.02 1.81 -3.52
C GLY A 100 -19.96 1.69 -4.60
N ILE A 101 -18.74 2.13 -4.30
CA ILE A 101 -17.59 1.65 -5.02
C ILE A 101 -17.47 0.18 -4.60
N GLU A 102 -18.17 -0.69 -5.32
CA GLU A 102 -17.88 -2.12 -5.32
C GLU A 102 -16.44 -2.25 -5.78
N ILE A 103 -15.55 -2.47 -4.80
CA ILE A 103 -14.26 -3.06 -5.14
C ILE A 103 -14.64 -4.42 -5.68
N SER A 104 -14.61 -4.56 -7.00
CA SER A 104 -14.79 -5.84 -7.68
C SER A 104 -13.71 -6.77 -7.12
N ILE A 105 -14.08 -7.53 -6.10
CA ILE A 105 -13.27 -8.61 -5.57
C ILE A 105 -13.36 -9.69 -6.65
N PRO A 106 -12.23 -10.11 -7.25
CA PRO A 106 -12.28 -11.24 -8.17
C PRO A 106 -12.97 -12.41 -7.46
N GLU A 107 -13.85 -13.11 -8.16
CA GLU A 107 -14.50 -14.35 -7.67
C GLU A 107 -13.48 -15.52 -7.51
N GLU A 108 -12.21 -15.19 -7.37
CA GLU A 108 -11.15 -16.16 -7.12
C GLU A 108 -11.21 -16.58 -5.65
N THR A 109 -11.38 -17.87 -5.42
CA THR A 109 -11.29 -18.50 -4.11
C THR A 109 -9.83 -18.67 -3.70
N GLY A 110 -9.58 -18.87 -2.41
CA GLY A 110 -8.25 -19.14 -1.87
C GLY A 110 -7.47 -17.90 -1.45
N LEU A 111 -6.13 -18.03 -1.39
CA LEU A 111 -5.25 -17.01 -0.83
C LEU A 111 -5.41 -15.61 -1.46
N PRO A 112 -5.57 -15.43 -2.79
CA PRO A 112 -5.76 -14.11 -3.38
C PRO A 112 -7.05 -13.43 -2.89
N SER A 113 -8.16 -14.15 -2.85
CA SER A 113 -9.44 -13.67 -2.34
C SER A 113 -9.35 -13.31 -0.85
N ALA A 114 -8.83 -14.21 -0.03
CA ALA A 114 -8.65 -13.97 1.41
C ALA A 114 -7.74 -12.75 1.67
N MET A 115 -6.66 -12.61 0.91
CA MET A 115 -5.77 -11.42 0.99
C MET A 115 -6.50 -10.13 0.60
N ALA A 116 -7.37 -10.15 -0.43
CA ALA A 116 -8.15 -8.98 -0.82
C ALA A 116 -9.16 -8.53 0.25
N ARG A 117 -9.69 -9.48 1.04
CA ARG A 117 -10.64 -9.24 2.13
C ARG A 117 -10.01 -8.74 3.42
N LEU A 118 -8.70 -8.94 3.62
CA LEU A 118 -7.98 -8.40 4.77
C LEU A 118 -8.09 -6.88 4.84
N SER A 119 -8.07 -6.34 6.06
CA SER A 119 -7.87 -4.91 6.22
C SER A 119 -6.59 -4.46 5.52
N GLY A 120 -6.60 -3.27 4.89
CA GLY A 120 -5.44 -2.79 4.13
C GLY A 120 -4.13 -2.84 4.93
N ARG A 121 -4.19 -2.55 6.23
CA ARG A 121 -3.02 -2.56 7.12
C ARG A 121 -2.50 -3.96 7.43
N HIS A 122 -3.39 -4.95 7.56
CA HIS A 122 -3.02 -6.35 7.75
C HIS A 122 -2.41 -6.94 6.49
N ARG A 123 -3.03 -6.70 5.34
CA ARG A 123 -2.52 -7.10 4.02
C ARG A 123 -1.12 -6.54 3.77
N GLU A 124 -0.92 -5.23 4.00
CA GLU A 124 0.36 -4.55 3.87
C GLU A 124 1.45 -5.22 4.72
N ALA A 125 1.15 -5.50 5.99
CA ALA A 125 2.11 -6.15 6.89
C ALA A 125 2.49 -7.56 6.43
N LEU A 126 1.53 -8.35 5.94
CA LEU A 126 1.79 -9.71 5.42
C LEU A 126 2.59 -9.66 4.10
N LEU A 127 2.26 -8.77 3.18
CA LEU A 127 3.01 -8.59 1.93
C LEU A 127 4.46 -8.19 2.22
N LEU A 128 4.67 -7.20 3.10
CA LEU A 128 6.01 -6.79 3.51
C LEU A 128 6.80 -7.96 4.10
N ARG A 129 6.18 -8.73 4.98
CA ARG A 129 6.86 -9.81 5.70
C ARG A 129 7.14 -11.03 4.81
N PHE A 130 6.13 -11.53 4.10
CA PHE A 130 6.16 -12.85 3.46
C PHE A 130 6.43 -12.80 1.95
N HIS A 131 5.93 -11.78 1.26
CA HIS A 131 6.17 -11.64 -0.17
C HIS A 131 7.49 -10.90 -0.45
N PHE A 132 7.74 -9.81 0.26
CA PHE A 132 8.94 -8.99 0.05
C PHE A 132 10.11 -9.31 0.97
N GLY A 133 9.91 -10.12 2.00
CA GLY A 133 10.97 -10.61 2.88
C GLY A 133 11.55 -9.58 3.85
N TYR A 134 10.83 -8.50 4.17
CA TYR A 134 11.29 -7.51 5.15
C TYR A 134 11.35 -8.11 6.56
N THR A 135 12.35 -7.71 7.33
CA THR A 135 12.42 -8.00 8.76
C THR A 135 11.36 -7.19 9.51
N THR A 136 10.96 -7.65 10.69
CA THR A 136 9.99 -6.92 11.53
C THR A 136 10.45 -5.50 11.88
N LYS A 137 11.78 -5.31 12.02
CA LYS A 137 12.37 -3.99 12.27
C LYS A 137 12.20 -3.08 11.06
N GLU A 138 12.52 -3.54 9.86
CA GLU A 138 12.32 -2.78 8.62
C GLU A 138 10.83 -2.44 8.42
N ILE A 139 9.92 -3.38 8.73
CA ILE A 139 8.47 -3.14 8.65
C ILE A 139 8.04 -2.06 9.66
N SER A 140 8.59 -2.06 10.88
CA SER A 140 8.28 -1.04 11.88
C SER A 140 8.71 0.35 11.40
N ASP A 141 9.87 0.46 10.75
CA ASP A 141 10.37 1.71 10.17
C ASP A 141 9.52 2.18 8.99
N ILE A 142 9.11 1.25 8.09
CA ILE A 142 8.26 1.54 6.93
C ILE A 142 6.87 2.01 7.36
N LEU A 143 6.26 1.34 8.34
CA LEU A 143 4.91 1.63 8.81
C LEU A 143 4.85 2.78 9.84
N GLY A 144 6.01 3.25 10.33
CA GLY A 144 6.09 4.29 11.35
C GLY A 144 5.46 3.89 12.69
N ILE A 145 5.58 2.61 13.08
CA ILE A 145 5.06 2.07 14.35
C ILE A 145 6.16 1.37 15.13
N SER A 146 5.95 1.13 16.43
CA SER A 146 6.95 0.43 17.24
C SER A 146 7.14 -1.02 16.79
N HIS A 147 8.31 -1.59 17.05
CA HIS A 147 8.61 -3.00 16.75
C HIS A 147 7.62 -3.95 17.42
N SER A 148 7.23 -3.68 18.65
CA SER A 148 6.23 -4.49 19.37
C SER A 148 4.83 -4.39 18.75
N ALA A 149 4.43 -3.22 18.27
CA ALA A 149 3.19 -3.04 17.52
C ALA A 149 3.22 -3.77 16.18
N THR A 150 4.36 -3.78 15.50
CA THR A 150 4.54 -4.51 14.24
C THR A 150 4.41 -6.03 14.44
N LEU A 151 5.00 -6.58 15.50
CA LEU A 151 4.83 -8.00 15.84
C LEU A 151 3.36 -8.35 16.08
N LYS A 152 2.65 -7.53 16.85
CA LYS A 152 1.20 -7.73 17.11
C LYS A 152 0.38 -7.59 15.82
N LEU A 153 0.74 -6.63 14.96
CA LEU A 153 0.06 -6.42 13.69
C LEU A 153 0.19 -7.63 12.76
N ILE A 154 1.41 -8.15 12.57
CA ILE A 154 1.67 -9.34 11.76
C ILE A 154 0.95 -10.56 12.33
N TRP A 155 0.98 -10.73 13.65
CA TRP A 155 0.28 -11.84 14.31
C TRP A 155 -1.24 -11.77 14.06
N ARG A 156 -1.87 -10.61 14.28
CA ARG A 156 -3.31 -10.42 14.05
C ARG A 156 -3.67 -10.61 12.56
N ALA A 157 -2.85 -10.09 11.67
CA ALA A 157 -3.04 -10.26 10.23
C ALA A 157 -3.03 -11.73 9.81
N LYS A 158 -2.14 -12.53 10.40
CA LYS A 158 -2.12 -14.00 10.17
C LYS A 158 -3.37 -14.69 10.68
N GLN A 159 -3.86 -14.32 11.87
CA GLN A 159 -5.09 -14.89 12.44
C GLN A 159 -6.30 -14.55 11.57
N GLU A 160 -6.44 -13.29 11.16
CA GLU A 160 -7.52 -12.87 10.26
C GLU A 160 -7.47 -13.59 8.92
N LEU A 161 -6.28 -13.74 8.32
CA LEU A 161 -6.09 -14.49 7.08
C LEU A 161 -6.49 -15.95 7.22
N ALA A 162 -6.11 -16.61 8.33
CA ALA A 162 -6.48 -18.00 8.58
C ALA A 162 -8.00 -18.18 8.66
N LEU A 163 -8.70 -17.30 9.40
CA LEU A 163 -10.16 -17.34 9.50
C LEU A 163 -10.85 -17.12 8.14
N LEU A 164 -10.30 -16.25 7.30
CA LEU A 164 -10.84 -16.01 5.96
C LEU A 164 -10.68 -17.23 5.04
N LEU A 165 -9.55 -17.92 5.13
CA LEU A 165 -9.30 -19.16 4.38
C LEU A 165 -10.18 -20.32 4.84
N GLU A 166 -10.32 -20.53 6.15
CA GLU A 166 -11.21 -21.57 6.73
C GLU A 166 -12.67 -21.32 6.36
N GLY A 167 -13.10 -20.05 6.30
CA GLY A 167 -14.46 -19.69 5.88
C GLY A 167 -14.72 -20.01 4.39
N GLU A 168 -13.73 -19.98 3.54
CA GLU A 168 -13.85 -20.34 2.11
C GLU A 168 -13.91 -21.87 1.91
N GLU A 169 -13.13 -22.64 2.67
CA GLU A 169 -13.16 -24.10 2.62
C GLU A 169 -14.55 -24.68 3.03
N SER A 170 -15.16 -24.06 4.04
CA SER A 170 -16.49 -24.49 4.52
C SER A 170 -17.64 -24.20 3.53
N HIS A 171 -17.44 -23.31 2.56
CA HIS A 171 -18.43 -23.05 1.50
C HIS A 171 -18.31 -24.03 0.34
N HIS A 172 -17.13 -24.63 0.10
CA HIS A 172 -16.92 -25.61 -0.96
C HIS A 172 -17.39 -27.02 -0.63
N GLU A 173 -17.52 -27.36 0.66
CA GLU A 173 -18.05 -28.71 1.06
C GLU A 173 -19.58 -28.81 1.03
N LYS A 174 -20.31 -27.73 0.72
CA LYS A 174 -21.78 -27.68 0.75
C LYS A 174 -22.44 -27.55 -0.63
N VAL A 175 -21.69 -27.75 -1.72
CA VAL A 175 -22.24 -27.73 -3.10
C VAL A 175 -22.15 -29.12 -3.72
#